data_bd2c34d5f5e578672d73979a613329f4
#
_entry.id   bd2c34d5f5e578672d73979a613329f4
#
_cell.length_a   1.000
_cell.length_b   1.000
_cell.length_c   1.000
_cell.angle_alpha   90.00
_cell.angle_beta   90.00
_cell.angle_gamma   90.00
#
_symmetry.space_group_name_H-M   'P 1'
#
loop_
_entity.id
_entity.type
_entity.pdbx_description
1 polymer ?
#
loop_
_entity_poly.entity_id
_entity_poly.type
_entity_poly.pdbx_seq_one_letter_code
_entity_poly.pdbx_strand_id
1 'polypeptide(L)'
;MFYKTISINGTKIGEGAKPYIIAEMSANHANDIHVAIEIIKEAKRCGADAVKIQTYTADTLTLDCKQKEYEAKGAWEGIYLYDLYKDASMPWEWTPKLMEVAHEVGITLFSSPFDFSSVEFLETLSMPAYKIASPEIIDIPLVRRIAQTKKPIIMSTGKATLSQINEAVEVFIEEEVEELVILKCTSEYPASPKDINLKTMQNLQDIYKCPVGLSDHTLGSAIPIASVAMGGSVIEKHFIVSRETITADSFFSATSDELKAIVEGASMVHEAIGTVSYPILTPKAQRSLIAIKDIQEGEEFVEGFNFKSLRPGGGIEPKYLDLVQNRKSTSKVSRGTLLQWGMIGA
;
A
#
# COMPACT_ATOMS: atom_id res chain seq x y z
N MET A 1 20.61 12.48 4.73
CA MET A 1 19.57 11.73 5.49
C MET A 1 18.28 11.92 4.73
N PHE A 2 17.58 10.86 4.39
CA PHE A 2 16.36 10.93 3.58
C PHE A 2 15.18 11.50 4.38
N TYR A 3 14.26 12.14 3.68
CA TYR A 3 13.02 12.64 4.28
C TYR A 3 12.06 11.48 4.58
N LYS A 4 11.39 11.55 5.73
CA LYS A 4 10.31 10.60 6.09
C LYS A 4 9.02 10.84 5.31
N THR A 5 8.91 12.01 4.69
CA THR A 5 7.81 12.40 3.81
C THR A 5 8.38 13.16 2.63
N ILE A 6 8.09 12.69 1.43
CA ILE A 6 8.49 13.31 0.16
C ILE A 6 7.28 13.87 -0.57
N SER A 7 7.52 14.56 -1.69
CA SER A 7 6.43 15.07 -2.52
C SER A 7 6.68 14.79 -4.00
N ILE A 8 5.71 14.19 -4.68
CA ILE A 8 5.73 14.05 -6.13
C ILE A 8 4.56 14.84 -6.70
N ASN A 9 4.86 15.82 -7.54
CA ASN A 9 3.86 16.70 -8.16
C ASN A 9 2.83 17.27 -7.15
N GLY A 10 3.31 17.66 -5.96
CA GLY A 10 2.48 18.24 -4.90
C GLY A 10 1.76 17.23 -4.00
N THR A 11 1.76 15.93 -4.34
CA THR A 11 1.18 14.89 -3.51
C THR A 11 2.21 14.37 -2.51
N LYS A 12 1.86 14.39 -1.21
CA LYS A 12 2.72 13.89 -0.13
C LYS A 12 2.72 12.38 -0.06
N ILE A 13 3.90 11.78 0.18
CA ILE A 13 4.12 10.34 0.31
C ILE A 13 4.96 10.08 1.57
N GLY A 14 4.54 9.19 2.45
CA GLY A 14 5.28 8.83 3.66
C GLY A 14 4.47 9.02 4.93
N GLU A 15 5.14 9.38 6.03
CA GLU A 15 4.54 9.41 7.37
C GLU A 15 3.32 10.34 7.42
N GLY A 16 2.16 9.79 7.84
CA GLY A 16 0.89 10.52 7.98
C GLY A 16 0.16 10.81 6.67
N ALA A 17 0.71 10.46 5.52
CA ALA A 17 0.04 10.59 4.22
C ALA A 17 -0.76 9.32 3.88
N LYS A 18 -1.79 9.48 3.05
CA LYS A 18 -2.48 8.33 2.46
C LYS A 18 -1.53 7.52 1.56
N PRO A 19 -1.74 6.21 1.41
CA PRO A 19 -0.95 5.41 0.48
C PRO A 19 -1.02 5.96 -0.95
N TYR A 20 0.12 6.07 -1.59
CA TYR A 20 0.27 6.54 -2.97
C TYR A 20 0.21 5.36 -3.93
N ILE A 21 -0.78 5.35 -4.83
CA ILE A 21 -1.05 4.23 -5.71
C ILE A 21 -0.56 4.53 -7.12
N ILE A 22 0.36 3.69 -7.60
CA ILE A 22 0.99 3.79 -8.92
C ILE A 22 0.45 2.67 -9.82
N ALA A 23 -0.26 3.05 -10.86
CA ALA A 23 -0.66 2.15 -11.93
C ALA A 23 0.49 2.02 -12.93
N GLU A 24 1.13 0.86 -13.00
CA GLU A 24 2.20 0.57 -13.96
C GLU A 24 1.62 0.16 -15.30
N MET A 25 1.82 1.00 -16.31
CA MET A 25 1.37 0.70 -17.68
C MET A 25 2.21 -0.39 -18.32
N SER A 26 3.54 -0.33 -18.17
CA SER A 26 4.47 -1.28 -18.82
C SER A 26 4.12 -1.53 -20.29
N ALA A 27 4.11 -2.80 -20.72
CA ALA A 27 3.77 -3.22 -22.09
C ALA A 27 2.25 -3.22 -22.39
N ASN A 28 1.40 -2.84 -21.46
CA ASN A 28 -0.07 -2.97 -21.61
C ASN A 28 -0.68 -2.00 -22.61
N HIS A 29 0.10 -1.08 -23.16
CA HIS A 29 -0.31 -0.16 -24.24
C HIS A 29 -0.53 -0.88 -25.59
N ALA A 30 -0.18 -2.16 -25.74
CA ALA A 30 -0.40 -2.96 -26.96
C ALA A 30 0.09 -2.29 -28.26
N ASN A 31 1.16 -1.46 -28.19
CA ASN A 31 1.68 -0.66 -29.30
C ASN A 31 0.64 0.28 -29.95
N ASP A 32 -0.37 0.71 -29.18
CA ASP A 32 -1.39 1.66 -29.60
C ASP A 32 -1.47 2.83 -28.59
N ILE A 33 -1.22 4.05 -29.07
CA ILE A 33 -1.30 5.26 -28.25
C ILE A 33 -2.70 5.48 -27.64
N HIS A 34 -3.76 5.06 -28.35
CA HIS A 34 -5.12 5.19 -27.84
C HIS A 34 -5.37 4.27 -26.64
N VAL A 35 -4.80 3.08 -26.65
CA VAL A 35 -4.82 2.16 -25.49
C VAL A 35 -4.02 2.76 -24.33
N ALA A 36 -2.85 3.34 -24.59
CA ALA A 36 -2.05 4.02 -23.55
C ALA A 36 -2.82 5.20 -22.93
N ILE A 37 -3.51 6.01 -23.74
CA ILE A 37 -4.35 7.12 -23.28
C ILE A 37 -5.51 6.60 -22.41
N GLU A 38 -6.15 5.52 -22.84
CA GLU A 38 -7.26 4.93 -22.09
C GLU A 38 -6.80 4.39 -20.73
N ILE A 39 -5.63 3.75 -20.66
CA ILE A 39 -5.01 3.30 -19.41
C ILE A 39 -4.83 4.48 -18.44
N ILE A 40 -4.34 5.64 -18.90
CA ILE A 40 -4.16 6.83 -18.05
C ILE A 40 -5.50 7.32 -17.49
N LYS A 41 -6.52 7.44 -18.36
CA LYS A 41 -7.86 7.89 -17.96
C LYS A 41 -8.50 6.94 -16.97
N GLU A 42 -8.39 5.64 -17.24
CA GLU A 42 -8.98 4.61 -16.42
C GLU A 42 -8.26 4.47 -15.07
N ALA A 43 -6.93 4.58 -15.02
CA ALA A 43 -6.18 4.63 -13.77
C ALA A 43 -6.66 5.78 -12.88
N LYS A 44 -6.89 6.98 -13.47
CA LYS A 44 -7.48 8.12 -12.75
C LYS A 44 -8.89 7.80 -12.24
N ARG A 45 -9.73 7.19 -13.07
CA ARG A 45 -11.11 6.81 -12.69
C ARG A 45 -11.12 5.81 -11.55
N CYS A 46 -10.17 4.90 -11.50
CA CYS A 46 -9.99 3.95 -10.39
C CYS A 46 -9.46 4.61 -9.12
N GLY A 47 -8.98 5.86 -9.18
CA GLY A 47 -8.46 6.60 -8.03
C GLY A 47 -6.96 6.46 -7.80
N ALA A 48 -6.20 5.97 -8.78
CA ALA A 48 -4.73 5.97 -8.68
C ALA A 48 -4.18 7.41 -8.64
N ASP A 49 -3.05 7.58 -7.96
CA ASP A 49 -2.35 8.87 -7.84
C ASP A 49 -1.42 9.13 -9.02
N ALA A 50 -0.87 8.06 -9.59
CA ALA A 50 0.05 8.14 -10.71
C ALA A 50 -0.09 6.98 -11.69
N VAL A 51 0.31 7.25 -12.93
CA VAL A 51 0.65 6.25 -13.94
C VAL A 51 2.16 6.25 -14.14
N LYS A 52 2.77 5.07 -14.15
CA LYS A 52 4.17 4.90 -14.51
C LYS A 52 4.28 4.28 -15.89
N ILE A 53 5.18 4.82 -16.69
CA ILE A 53 5.58 4.29 -18.00
C ILE A 53 7.03 3.81 -17.95
N GLN A 54 7.48 3.15 -18.99
CA GLN A 54 8.85 2.69 -19.15
C GLN A 54 9.46 3.34 -20.41
N THR A 55 10.67 3.86 -20.27
CA THR A 55 11.38 4.52 -21.38
C THR A 55 12.65 3.77 -21.71
N TYR A 56 12.60 2.93 -22.74
CA TYR A 56 13.69 2.14 -23.28
C TYR A 56 13.43 1.80 -24.75
N THR A 57 14.44 1.32 -25.43
CA THR A 57 14.34 0.60 -26.70
C THR A 57 14.96 -0.78 -26.54
N ALA A 58 14.69 -1.72 -27.45
CA ALA A 58 15.33 -3.03 -27.37
C ALA A 58 16.87 -2.90 -27.39
N ASP A 59 17.40 -1.96 -28.18
CA ASP A 59 18.85 -1.71 -28.33
C ASP A 59 19.49 -1.12 -27.06
N THR A 60 18.73 -0.47 -26.18
CA THR A 60 19.25 0.08 -24.91
C THR A 60 19.20 -0.93 -23.77
N LEU A 61 18.46 -2.04 -23.92
CA LEU A 61 18.32 -3.07 -22.88
C LEU A 61 19.08 -4.35 -23.18
N THR A 62 19.23 -4.71 -24.46
CA THR A 62 19.84 -5.98 -24.84
C THR A 62 20.43 -5.90 -26.24
N LEU A 63 21.00 -7.00 -26.70
CA LEU A 63 21.57 -7.14 -28.03
C LEU A 63 20.67 -8.02 -28.91
N ASP A 64 20.48 -7.68 -30.20
CA ASP A 64 19.86 -8.58 -31.17
C ASP A 64 20.74 -9.80 -31.40
N CYS A 65 20.55 -10.79 -30.55
CA CYS A 65 21.34 -12.02 -30.52
C CYS A 65 20.45 -13.24 -30.23
N LYS A 66 20.67 -14.31 -30.98
CA LYS A 66 19.88 -15.54 -30.85
C LYS A 66 20.68 -16.64 -30.12
N GLN A 67 21.66 -16.27 -29.28
CA GLN A 67 22.32 -17.21 -28.37
C GLN A 67 21.41 -17.49 -27.15
N LYS A 68 21.60 -18.63 -26.53
CA LYS A 68 20.75 -19.13 -25.43
C LYS A 68 20.70 -18.16 -24.23
N GLU A 69 21.76 -17.42 -23.98
CA GLU A 69 21.88 -16.44 -22.90
C GLU A 69 20.92 -15.25 -23.08
N TYR A 70 20.46 -15.00 -24.31
CA TYR A 70 19.51 -13.95 -24.69
C TYR A 70 18.07 -14.46 -24.82
N GLU A 71 17.80 -15.72 -24.45
CA GLU A 71 16.44 -16.25 -24.36
C GLU A 71 15.79 -15.84 -23.04
N ALA A 72 14.56 -15.33 -23.11
CA ALA A 72 13.78 -14.98 -21.91
C ALA A 72 13.48 -16.23 -21.08
N LYS A 73 13.35 -16.03 -19.78
CA LYS A 73 13.05 -17.11 -18.82
C LYS A 73 11.70 -16.88 -18.15
N GLY A 74 11.15 -17.94 -17.57
CA GLY A 74 9.90 -17.86 -16.81
C GLY A 74 8.69 -17.67 -17.72
N ALA A 75 7.89 -16.66 -17.50
CA ALA A 75 6.63 -16.45 -18.21
C ALA A 75 6.78 -16.20 -19.72
N TRP A 76 7.96 -15.78 -20.18
CA TRP A 76 8.27 -15.48 -21.59
C TRP A 76 9.26 -16.47 -22.21
N GLU A 77 9.40 -17.67 -21.63
CA GLU A 77 10.30 -18.72 -22.15
C GLU A 77 10.04 -19.05 -23.62
N GLY A 78 11.11 -19.18 -24.41
CA GLY A 78 11.03 -19.43 -25.85
C GLY A 78 10.99 -18.17 -26.72
N ILE A 79 11.03 -16.97 -26.13
CA ILE A 79 11.15 -15.69 -26.83
C ILE A 79 12.54 -15.11 -26.57
N TYR A 80 13.19 -14.53 -27.56
CA TYR A 80 14.44 -13.81 -27.34
C TYR A 80 14.21 -12.43 -26.75
N LEU A 81 15.08 -12.02 -25.82
CA LEU A 81 14.95 -10.74 -25.08
C LEU A 81 14.78 -9.53 -26.03
N TYR A 82 15.53 -9.51 -27.15
CA TYR A 82 15.42 -8.41 -28.10
C TYR A 82 14.02 -8.31 -28.72
N ASP A 83 13.46 -9.44 -29.15
CA ASP A 83 12.12 -9.47 -29.75
C ASP A 83 11.07 -9.09 -28.70
N LEU A 84 11.19 -9.63 -27.48
CA LEU A 84 10.29 -9.30 -26.38
C LEU A 84 10.32 -7.80 -26.05
N TYR A 85 11.49 -7.21 -25.89
CA TYR A 85 11.62 -5.78 -25.56
C TYR A 85 11.22 -4.88 -26.72
N LYS A 86 11.43 -5.31 -27.97
CA LYS A 86 10.97 -4.58 -29.13
C LYS A 86 9.45 -4.49 -29.21
N ASP A 87 8.77 -5.58 -28.89
CA ASP A 87 7.30 -5.62 -28.87
C ASP A 87 6.71 -4.91 -27.66
N ALA A 88 7.43 -4.92 -26.51
CA ALA A 88 6.99 -4.32 -25.26
C ALA A 88 7.36 -2.84 -25.11
N SER A 89 8.33 -2.32 -25.88
CA SER A 89 8.77 -0.94 -25.77
C SER A 89 7.72 0.05 -26.26
N MET A 90 7.55 1.13 -25.49
CA MET A 90 6.68 2.25 -25.88
C MET A 90 7.46 3.26 -26.74
N PRO A 91 6.91 3.70 -27.90
CA PRO A 91 7.53 4.77 -28.67
C PRO A 91 7.71 6.05 -27.85
N TRP A 92 8.93 6.59 -27.79
CA TRP A 92 9.26 7.75 -26.96
C TRP A 92 8.50 9.01 -27.37
N GLU A 93 8.20 9.15 -28.66
CA GLU A 93 7.41 10.25 -29.21
C GLU A 93 5.98 10.35 -28.67
N TRP A 94 5.47 9.30 -28.03
CA TRP A 94 4.16 9.34 -27.37
C TRP A 94 4.22 10.08 -26.03
N THR A 95 5.37 10.09 -25.36
CA THR A 95 5.52 10.59 -23.99
C THR A 95 4.98 12.02 -23.80
N PRO A 96 5.28 13.01 -24.70
CA PRO A 96 4.71 14.35 -24.56
C PRO A 96 3.18 14.35 -24.59
N LYS A 97 2.57 13.55 -25.47
CA LYS A 97 1.10 13.47 -25.56
C LYS A 97 0.49 12.77 -24.34
N LEU A 98 1.13 11.73 -23.83
CA LEU A 98 0.68 11.04 -22.62
C LEU A 98 0.78 11.94 -21.40
N MET A 99 1.81 12.78 -21.28
CA MET A 99 1.95 13.80 -20.23
C MET A 99 0.85 14.86 -20.33
N GLU A 100 0.52 15.33 -21.52
CA GLU A 100 -0.61 16.26 -21.75
C GLU A 100 -1.91 15.64 -21.23
N VAL A 101 -2.24 14.42 -21.64
CA VAL A 101 -3.44 13.71 -21.20
C VAL A 101 -3.44 13.49 -19.68
N ALA A 102 -2.34 13.08 -19.08
CA ALA A 102 -2.21 12.91 -17.65
C ALA A 102 -2.48 14.22 -16.89
N HIS A 103 -1.93 15.33 -17.39
CA HIS A 103 -2.20 16.67 -16.85
C HIS A 103 -3.68 17.05 -16.97
N GLU A 104 -4.30 16.86 -18.14
CA GLU A 104 -5.71 17.16 -18.39
C GLU A 104 -6.65 16.43 -17.43
N VAL A 105 -6.38 15.13 -17.15
CA VAL A 105 -7.21 14.33 -16.23
C VAL A 105 -6.80 14.48 -14.76
N GLY A 106 -5.69 15.17 -14.49
CA GLY A 106 -5.20 15.45 -13.13
C GLY A 106 -4.62 14.20 -12.46
N ILE A 107 -3.79 13.42 -13.15
CA ILE A 107 -3.00 12.32 -12.60
C ILE A 107 -1.51 12.58 -12.86
N THR A 108 -0.66 12.14 -11.94
CA THR A 108 0.79 12.23 -12.15
C THR A 108 1.24 11.17 -13.16
N LEU A 109 2.10 11.55 -14.11
CA LEU A 109 2.80 10.61 -14.99
C LEU A 109 4.29 10.76 -14.80
N PHE A 110 4.98 9.64 -14.61
CA PHE A 110 6.44 9.57 -14.54
C PHE A 110 6.96 8.27 -15.16
N SER A 111 8.27 8.13 -15.26
CA SER A 111 8.87 7.01 -16.01
C SER A 111 9.97 6.28 -15.24
N SER A 112 10.19 5.02 -15.64
CA SER A 112 11.44 4.30 -15.41
C SER A 112 12.33 4.48 -16.63
N PRO A 113 13.49 5.15 -16.54
CA PRO A 113 14.54 5.10 -17.54
C PRO A 113 15.39 3.84 -17.36
N PHE A 114 15.91 3.30 -18.44
CA PHE A 114 16.73 2.09 -18.41
C PHE A 114 18.16 2.31 -18.95
N ASP A 115 18.46 3.51 -19.43
CA ASP A 115 19.77 3.91 -19.91
C ASP A 115 19.97 5.43 -19.84
N PHE A 116 21.17 5.92 -20.14
CA PHE A 116 21.46 7.36 -20.10
C PHE A 116 20.63 8.18 -21.09
N SER A 117 20.42 7.66 -22.30
CA SER A 117 19.68 8.39 -23.32
C SER A 117 18.20 8.57 -22.94
N SER A 118 17.61 7.58 -22.25
CA SER A 118 16.26 7.71 -21.73
C SER A 118 16.16 8.73 -20.59
N VAL A 119 17.18 8.83 -19.70
CA VAL A 119 17.22 9.90 -18.70
C VAL A 119 17.30 11.27 -19.37
N GLU A 120 18.21 11.43 -20.36
CA GLU A 120 18.37 12.68 -21.09
C GLU A 120 17.08 13.10 -21.81
N PHE A 121 16.41 12.17 -22.47
CA PHE A 121 15.13 12.42 -23.10
C PHE A 121 14.07 12.89 -22.10
N LEU A 122 13.91 12.17 -20.98
CA LEU A 122 12.92 12.46 -19.95
C LEU A 122 13.19 13.80 -19.25
N GLU A 123 14.46 14.22 -19.10
CA GLU A 123 14.81 15.55 -18.57
C GLU A 123 14.33 16.68 -19.49
N THR A 124 14.29 16.49 -20.81
CA THR A 124 13.72 17.48 -21.74
C THR A 124 12.21 17.71 -21.49
N LEU A 125 11.54 16.73 -20.88
CA LEU A 125 10.10 16.73 -20.60
C LEU A 125 9.76 17.15 -19.16
N SER A 126 10.78 17.47 -18.35
CA SER A 126 10.61 17.85 -16.95
C SER A 126 9.83 16.84 -16.11
N MET A 127 10.19 15.54 -16.20
CA MET A 127 9.56 14.47 -15.40
C MET A 127 9.54 14.82 -13.92
N PRO A 128 8.41 14.58 -13.20
CA PRO A 128 8.27 14.95 -11.80
C PRO A 128 9.02 14.02 -10.82
N ALA A 129 9.34 12.80 -11.24
CA ALA A 129 10.04 11.78 -10.46
C ALA A 129 10.63 10.71 -11.38
N TYR A 130 11.52 9.90 -10.84
CA TYR A 130 12.10 8.76 -11.54
C TYR A 130 11.92 7.46 -10.79
N LYS A 131 11.71 6.38 -11.53
CA LYS A 131 11.71 5.02 -10.99
C LYS A 131 12.97 4.27 -11.42
N ILE A 132 13.61 3.62 -10.46
CA ILE A 132 14.66 2.64 -10.73
C ILE A 132 14.04 1.26 -10.55
N ALA A 133 13.97 0.50 -11.62
CA ALA A 133 13.41 -0.85 -11.59
C ALA A 133 14.38 -1.84 -10.91
N SER A 134 13.87 -3.00 -10.50
CA SER A 134 14.68 -3.94 -9.71
C SER A 134 15.96 -4.44 -10.39
N PRO A 135 15.98 -4.73 -11.70
CA PRO A 135 17.21 -5.13 -12.38
C PRO A 135 18.27 -4.02 -12.45
N GLU A 136 17.83 -2.76 -12.56
CA GLU A 136 18.69 -1.59 -12.78
C GLU A 136 19.36 -1.10 -11.49
N ILE A 137 18.98 -1.60 -10.33
CA ILE A 137 19.57 -1.19 -9.04
C ILE A 137 21.11 -1.45 -8.98
N ILE A 138 21.59 -2.43 -9.73
CA ILE A 138 23.02 -2.77 -9.80
C ILE A 138 23.79 -1.98 -10.88
N ASP A 139 23.08 -1.26 -11.75
CA ASP A 139 23.69 -0.34 -12.71
C ASP A 139 24.03 0.98 -12.02
N ILE A 140 25.08 0.96 -11.21
CA ILE A 140 25.53 2.11 -10.41
C ILE A 140 25.74 3.38 -11.26
N PRO A 141 26.31 3.32 -12.49
CA PRO A 141 26.37 4.47 -13.37
C PRO A 141 25.00 5.07 -13.70
N LEU A 142 24.00 4.24 -14.04
CA LEU A 142 22.64 4.69 -14.30
C LEU A 142 21.97 5.26 -13.04
N VAL A 143 22.11 4.56 -11.90
CA VAL A 143 21.63 5.03 -10.60
C VAL A 143 22.18 6.43 -10.29
N ARG A 144 23.49 6.65 -10.50
CA ARG A 144 24.14 7.96 -10.32
C ARG A 144 23.59 9.01 -11.27
N ARG A 145 23.42 8.67 -12.55
CA ARG A 145 22.87 9.61 -13.53
C ARG A 145 21.45 10.05 -13.18
N ILE A 146 20.62 9.13 -12.66
CA ILE A 146 19.27 9.45 -12.17
C ILE A 146 19.34 10.31 -10.91
N ALA A 147 20.21 10.00 -9.96
CA ALA A 147 20.40 10.78 -8.73
C ALA A 147 20.79 12.24 -9.02
N GLN A 148 21.61 12.48 -10.05
CA GLN A 148 22.04 13.80 -10.48
C GLN A 148 20.90 14.69 -11.02
N THR A 149 19.74 14.13 -11.33
CA THR A 149 18.58 14.93 -11.71
C THR A 149 17.99 15.70 -10.50
N LYS A 150 18.33 15.30 -9.28
CA LYS A 150 17.84 15.89 -8.01
C LYS A 150 16.32 15.83 -7.84
N LYS A 151 15.67 14.94 -8.55
CA LYS A 151 14.22 14.69 -8.47
C LYS A 151 13.91 13.56 -7.50
N PRO A 152 12.68 13.46 -7.00
CA PRO A 152 12.24 12.32 -6.19
C PRO A 152 12.50 10.99 -6.90
N ILE A 153 13.03 10.02 -6.16
CA ILE A 153 13.37 8.67 -6.67
C ILE A 153 12.54 7.62 -5.96
N ILE A 154 11.97 6.71 -6.74
CA ILE A 154 11.34 5.48 -6.26
C ILE A 154 12.19 4.31 -6.74
N MET A 155 12.73 3.49 -5.84
CA MET A 155 13.61 2.38 -6.18
C MET A 155 13.02 1.04 -5.73
N SER A 156 12.96 0.05 -6.63
CA SER A 156 12.54 -1.33 -6.31
C SER A 156 13.72 -2.24 -6.07
N THR A 157 13.55 -3.24 -5.17
CA THR A 157 14.63 -4.08 -4.63
C THR A 157 14.54 -5.57 -4.97
N GLY A 158 13.69 -5.97 -5.92
CA GLY A 158 13.28 -7.37 -6.13
C GLY A 158 14.37 -8.34 -6.62
N LYS A 159 15.42 -7.85 -7.21
CA LYS A 159 16.56 -8.67 -7.70
C LYS A 159 17.85 -8.44 -6.93
N ALA A 160 17.85 -7.51 -5.96
CA ALA A 160 19.06 -7.08 -5.29
C ALA A 160 19.25 -7.73 -3.91
N THR A 161 20.49 -7.99 -3.56
CA THR A 161 20.92 -8.29 -2.19
C THR A 161 20.94 -7.00 -1.36
N LEU A 162 20.96 -7.13 -0.03
CA LEU A 162 21.08 -5.96 0.85
C LEU A 162 22.35 -5.14 0.57
N SER A 163 23.47 -5.80 0.20
CA SER A 163 24.72 -5.12 -0.18
C SER A 163 24.52 -4.24 -1.42
N GLN A 164 23.86 -4.75 -2.45
CA GLN A 164 23.59 -4.01 -3.67
C GLN A 164 22.58 -2.85 -3.45
N ILE A 165 21.61 -3.04 -2.54
CA ILE A 165 20.73 -1.95 -2.12
C ILE A 165 21.54 -0.85 -1.45
N ASN A 166 22.49 -1.22 -0.54
CA ASN A 166 23.37 -0.26 0.12
C ASN A 166 24.25 0.49 -0.88
N GLU A 167 24.83 -0.18 -1.87
CA GLU A 167 25.64 0.46 -2.92
C GLU A 167 24.84 1.53 -3.67
N ALA A 168 23.61 1.24 -4.04
CA ALA A 168 22.73 2.24 -4.68
C ALA A 168 22.38 3.40 -3.73
N VAL A 169 22.11 3.10 -2.44
CA VAL A 169 21.80 4.12 -1.44
C VAL A 169 23.00 5.01 -1.12
N GLU A 170 24.22 4.47 -1.13
CA GLU A 170 25.44 5.25 -0.98
C GLU A 170 25.58 6.28 -2.11
N VAL A 171 25.26 5.91 -3.35
CA VAL A 171 25.22 6.86 -4.47
C VAL A 171 24.21 7.97 -4.22
N PHE A 172 23.01 7.67 -3.70
CA PHE A 172 22.05 8.71 -3.37
C PHE A 172 22.52 9.67 -2.29
N ILE A 173 23.26 9.14 -1.30
CA ILE A 173 23.86 9.98 -0.24
C ILE A 173 24.97 10.87 -0.83
N GLU A 174 25.84 10.31 -1.68
CA GLU A 174 26.92 11.06 -2.36
C GLU A 174 26.35 12.18 -3.25
N GLU A 175 25.27 11.87 -3.96
CA GLU A 175 24.60 12.84 -4.83
C GLU A 175 23.56 13.69 -4.09
N GLU A 176 23.54 13.69 -2.75
CA GLU A 176 22.65 14.51 -1.91
C GLU A 176 21.15 14.38 -2.26
N VAL A 177 20.69 13.18 -2.61
CA VAL A 177 19.27 12.88 -2.79
C VAL A 177 18.60 12.84 -1.43
N GLU A 178 17.55 13.62 -1.23
CA GLU A 178 16.77 13.68 0.02
C GLU A 178 15.41 12.97 -0.10
N GLU A 179 14.85 12.92 -1.31
CA GLU A 179 13.52 12.35 -1.60
C GLU A 179 13.63 10.97 -2.22
N LEU A 180 13.69 9.94 -1.37
CA LEU A 180 13.79 8.54 -1.74
C LEU A 180 12.62 7.73 -1.18
N VAL A 181 12.03 6.85 -2.01
CA VAL A 181 11.13 5.77 -1.61
C VAL A 181 11.75 4.44 -1.99
N ILE A 182 11.75 3.47 -1.09
CA ILE A 182 12.21 2.12 -1.38
C ILE A 182 11.03 1.15 -1.41
N LEU A 183 10.86 0.45 -2.53
CA LEU A 183 9.81 -0.56 -2.69
C LEU A 183 10.38 -1.96 -2.52
N LYS A 184 9.86 -2.70 -1.54
CA LYS A 184 9.99 -4.15 -1.56
C LYS A 184 9.35 -4.67 -2.84
N CYS A 185 10.06 -5.55 -3.52
CA CYS A 185 9.56 -6.17 -4.74
C CYS A 185 9.90 -7.68 -4.76
N THR A 186 9.11 -8.47 -5.45
CA THR A 186 9.40 -9.85 -5.85
C THR A 186 9.24 -9.92 -7.36
N SER A 187 10.36 -10.05 -8.08
CA SER A 187 10.39 -9.99 -9.55
C SER A 187 10.10 -11.36 -10.16
N GLU A 188 8.92 -11.87 -9.88
CA GLU A 188 8.29 -13.05 -10.47
C GLU A 188 6.91 -12.65 -11.01
N TYR A 189 6.50 -13.18 -12.14
CA TYR A 189 5.34 -12.73 -12.92
C TYR A 189 4.43 -13.90 -13.31
N PRO A 190 3.31 -14.18 -12.58
CA PRO A 190 2.92 -13.58 -11.30
C PRO A 190 3.78 -14.10 -10.13
N ALA A 191 3.91 -13.25 -9.10
CA ALA A 191 4.60 -13.64 -7.87
C ALA A 191 3.70 -14.47 -6.96
N SER A 192 4.29 -15.49 -6.32
CA SER A 192 3.57 -16.29 -5.32
C SER A 192 3.46 -15.53 -3.98
N PRO A 193 2.29 -15.48 -3.32
CA PRO A 193 2.13 -14.81 -2.04
C PRO A 193 3.13 -15.24 -0.95
N LYS A 194 3.55 -16.51 -0.94
CA LYS A 194 4.52 -17.05 0.04
C LYS A 194 5.92 -16.42 -0.08
N ASP A 195 6.25 -15.84 -1.26
CA ASP A 195 7.58 -15.31 -1.55
C ASP A 195 7.65 -13.76 -1.40
N ILE A 196 6.52 -13.11 -1.08
CA ILE A 196 6.44 -11.65 -0.96
C ILE A 196 7.18 -11.11 0.26
N ASN A 197 7.11 -11.80 1.40
CA ASN A 197 7.84 -11.40 2.62
C ASN A 197 7.62 -9.92 3.02
N LEU A 198 6.37 -9.50 3.23
CA LEU A 198 5.99 -8.11 3.54
C LEU A 198 6.76 -7.50 4.72
N LYS A 199 7.19 -8.32 5.70
CA LYS A 199 8.00 -7.85 6.83
C LYS A 199 9.32 -7.19 6.40
N THR A 200 9.83 -7.50 5.19
CA THR A 200 11.03 -6.85 4.65
C THR A 200 10.85 -5.34 4.49
N MET A 201 9.62 -4.85 4.27
CA MET A 201 9.35 -3.41 4.16
C MET A 201 9.70 -2.67 5.46
N GLN A 202 9.29 -3.21 6.62
CA GLN A 202 9.63 -2.62 7.92
C GLN A 202 11.14 -2.62 8.15
N ASN A 203 11.83 -3.69 7.77
CA ASN A 203 13.28 -3.76 7.88
C ASN A 203 13.98 -2.71 6.99
N LEU A 204 13.52 -2.53 5.75
CA LEU A 204 14.02 -1.47 4.86
C LEU A 204 13.80 -0.07 5.46
N GLN A 205 12.61 0.18 6.02
CA GLN A 205 12.31 1.44 6.70
C GLN A 205 13.22 1.67 7.91
N ASP A 206 13.49 0.62 8.68
CA ASP A 206 14.36 0.70 9.86
C ASP A 206 15.82 0.99 9.50
N ILE A 207 16.30 0.44 8.40
CA ILE A 207 17.68 0.65 7.91
C ILE A 207 17.81 2.05 7.30
N TYR A 208 16.97 2.40 6.33
CA TYR A 208 17.17 3.58 5.47
C TYR A 208 16.43 4.83 5.93
N LYS A 209 15.46 4.71 6.84
CA LYS A 209 14.69 5.84 7.41
C LYS A 209 13.98 6.71 6.37
N CYS A 210 13.62 6.14 5.23
CA CYS A 210 12.83 6.75 4.16
C CYS A 210 11.44 6.09 4.07
N PRO A 211 10.47 6.66 3.33
CA PRO A 211 9.23 5.98 2.99
C PRO A 211 9.48 4.65 2.28
N VAL A 212 8.67 3.65 2.60
CA VAL A 212 8.73 2.33 1.97
C VAL A 212 7.39 1.95 1.35
N GLY A 213 7.42 1.00 0.43
CA GLY A 213 6.22 0.50 -0.21
C GLY A 213 6.41 -0.88 -0.84
N LEU A 214 5.43 -1.28 -1.63
CA LEU A 214 5.41 -2.55 -2.34
C LEU A 214 5.29 -2.33 -3.85
N SER A 215 6.20 -2.91 -4.62
CA SER A 215 6.02 -3.17 -6.04
C SER A 215 5.50 -4.61 -6.18
N ASP A 216 4.21 -4.74 -6.48
CA ASP A 216 3.48 -6.00 -6.37
C ASP A 216 3.21 -6.66 -7.72
N HIS A 217 3.55 -7.95 -7.82
CA HIS A 217 3.30 -8.80 -8.98
C HIS A 217 2.39 -10.01 -8.65
N THR A 218 1.76 -10.03 -7.48
CA THR A 218 0.78 -11.06 -7.12
C THR A 218 -0.54 -10.84 -7.86
N LEU A 219 -1.39 -11.85 -7.95
CA LEU A 219 -2.74 -11.69 -8.47
C LEU A 219 -3.69 -11.13 -7.39
N GLY A 220 -4.66 -10.33 -7.83
CA GLY A 220 -5.69 -9.76 -6.96
C GLY A 220 -5.19 -8.60 -6.11
N SER A 221 -5.96 -8.25 -5.07
CA SER A 221 -5.79 -7.02 -4.28
C SER A 221 -5.33 -7.24 -2.83
N ALA A 222 -5.37 -8.48 -2.32
CA ALA A 222 -5.14 -8.75 -0.89
C ALA A 222 -3.74 -8.37 -0.42
N ILE A 223 -2.70 -8.71 -1.19
CA ILE A 223 -1.30 -8.47 -0.81
C ILE A 223 -0.95 -6.97 -0.83
N PRO A 224 -1.24 -6.21 -1.91
CA PRO A 224 -0.97 -4.78 -1.90
C PRO A 224 -1.75 -4.04 -0.80
N ILE A 225 -3.01 -4.40 -0.51
CA ILE A 225 -3.77 -3.82 0.61
C ILE A 225 -3.10 -4.14 1.95
N ALA A 226 -2.67 -5.40 2.17
CA ALA A 226 -1.98 -5.80 3.40
C ALA A 226 -0.65 -5.06 3.61
N SER A 227 0.04 -4.66 2.53
CA SER A 227 1.30 -3.90 2.62
C SER A 227 1.14 -2.58 3.37
N VAL A 228 -0.03 -1.93 3.29
CA VAL A 228 -0.34 -0.69 4.02
C VAL A 228 -0.33 -0.94 5.54
N ALA A 229 -0.92 -2.04 6.00
CA ALA A 229 -0.88 -2.42 7.42
C ALA A 229 0.54 -2.69 7.93
N MET A 230 1.47 -3.03 7.02
CA MET A 230 2.89 -3.22 7.30
C MET A 230 3.74 -1.93 7.16
N GLY A 231 3.09 -0.76 7.07
CA GLY A 231 3.76 0.54 6.98
C GLY A 231 4.05 1.00 5.55
N GLY A 232 3.50 0.33 4.53
CA GLY A 232 3.67 0.73 3.14
C GLY A 232 2.97 2.05 2.82
N SER A 233 3.76 3.01 2.34
CA SER A 233 3.28 4.33 1.89
C SER A 233 3.04 4.39 0.38
N VAL A 234 3.52 3.39 -0.38
CA VAL A 234 3.40 3.31 -1.83
C VAL A 234 3.02 1.90 -2.24
N ILE A 235 2.11 1.80 -3.20
CA ILE A 235 1.78 0.56 -3.90
C ILE A 235 1.99 0.80 -5.39
N GLU A 236 2.85 0.00 -6.02
CA GLU A 236 3.01 -0.04 -7.47
C GLU A 236 2.49 -1.38 -7.99
N LYS A 237 1.63 -1.36 -8.99
CA LYS A 237 1.05 -2.56 -9.59
C LYS A 237 0.81 -2.40 -11.08
N HIS A 238 1.20 -3.42 -11.87
CA HIS A 238 0.87 -3.47 -13.29
C HIS A 238 -0.63 -3.36 -13.50
N PHE A 239 -1.03 -2.54 -14.47
CA PHE A 239 -2.41 -2.17 -14.70
C PHE A 239 -2.78 -2.28 -16.18
N ILE A 240 -3.95 -2.86 -16.43
CA ILE A 240 -4.57 -2.96 -17.74
C ILE A 240 -6.08 -2.71 -17.61
N VAL A 241 -6.68 -2.06 -18.59
CA VAL A 241 -8.13 -1.80 -18.59
C VAL A 241 -8.92 -3.11 -18.63
N SER A 242 -8.53 -4.02 -19.52
CA SER A 242 -9.13 -5.36 -19.66
C SER A 242 -8.09 -6.38 -20.09
N ARG A 243 -8.13 -7.58 -19.48
CA ARG A 243 -7.28 -8.72 -19.89
C ARG A 243 -7.67 -9.32 -21.24
N GLU A 244 -8.75 -8.85 -21.88
CA GLU A 244 -9.07 -9.18 -23.27
C GLU A 244 -8.03 -8.60 -24.25
N THR A 245 -7.38 -7.50 -23.87
CA THR A 245 -6.22 -6.97 -24.58
C THR A 245 -5.00 -7.82 -24.22
N ILE A 246 -4.53 -8.60 -25.17
CA ILE A 246 -3.38 -9.50 -24.95
C ILE A 246 -2.09 -8.73 -25.16
N THR A 247 -1.27 -8.62 -24.10
CA THR A 247 0.05 -8.01 -24.08
C THR A 247 1.03 -8.92 -23.34
N ALA A 248 2.31 -8.55 -23.33
CA ALA A 248 3.33 -9.28 -22.58
C ALA A 248 3.02 -9.37 -21.07
N ASP A 249 2.26 -8.40 -20.51
CA ASP A 249 2.01 -8.28 -19.06
C ASP A 249 0.54 -8.46 -18.67
N SER A 250 -0.38 -8.66 -19.64
CA SER A 250 -1.82 -8.68 -19.38
C SER A 250 -2.26 -9.76 -18.39
N PHE A 251 -1.60 -10.93 -18.40
CA PHE A 251 -2.00 -12.10 -17.61
C PHE A 251 -1.82 -11.94 -16.10
N PHE A 252 -0.93 -11.04 -15.66
CA PHE A 252 -0.72 -10.75 -14.22
C PHE A 252 -1.09 -9.32 -13.82
N SER A 253 -1.38 -8.44 -14.78
CA SER A 253 -1.77 -7.06 -14.52
C SER A 253 -3.13 -6.96 -13.82
N ALA A 254 -3.29 -6.01 -12.92
CA ALA A 254 -4.58 -5.70 -12.30
C ALA A 254 -5.53 -5.08 -13.32
N THR A 255 -6.78 -5.49 -13.30
CA THR A 255 -7.87 -4.85 -14.07
C THR A 255 -8.39 -3.60 -13.36
N SER A 256 -9.29 -2.85 -14.01
CA SER A 256 -9.94 -1.67 -13.42
C SER A 256 -10.61 -1.97 -12.07
N ASP A 257 -11.34 -3.08 -11.97
CA ASP A 257 -12.01 -3.47 -10.72
C ASP A 257 -11.00 -3.84 -9.63
N GLU A 258 -9.92 -4.54 -9.98
CA GLU A 258 -8.85 -4.89 -9.04
C GLU A 258 -8.08 -3.64 -8.57
N LEU A 259 -7.75 -2.70 -9.48
CA LEU A 259 -7.08 -1.45 -9.10
C LEU A 259 -7.96 -0.60 -8.19
N LYS A 260 -9.25 -0.46 -8.51
CA LYS A 260 -10.20 0.24 -7.66
C LYS A 260 -10.29 -0.39 -6.28
N ALA A 261 -10.36 -1.73 -6.20
CA ALA A 261 -10.36 -2.45 -4.92
C ALA A 261 -9.08 -2.21 -4.12
N ILE A 262 -7.91 -2.10 -4.78
CA ILE A 262 -6.65 -1.76 -4.13
C ILE A 262 -6.70 -0.34 -3.55
N VAL A 263 -7.15 0.65 -4.33
CA VAL A 263 -7.24 2.05 -3.88
C VAL A 263 -8.17 2.20 -2.68
N GLU A 264 -9.38 1.65 -2.77
CA GLU A 264 -10.38 1.71 -1.70
C GLU A 264 -9.92 0.95 -0.46
N GLY A 265 -9.38 -0.28 -0.64
CA GLY A 265 -8.88 -1.11 0.45
C GLY A 265 -7.65 -0.51 1.14
N ALA A 266 -6.72 0.06 0.40
CA ALA A 266 -5.55 0.75 0.94
C ALA A 266 -5.94 1.97 1.79
N SER A 267 -6.89 2.78 1.31
CA SER A 267 -7.43 3.93 2.07
C SER A 267 -8.12 3.46 3.35
N MET A 268 -8.95 2.42 3.26
CA MET A 268 -9.66 1.86 4.41
C MET A 268 -8.69 1.31 5.47
N VAL A 269 -7.65 0.58 5.06
CA VAL A 269 -6.63 0.06 5.98
C VAL A 269 -5.84 1.20 6.61
N HIS A 270 -5.45 2.21 5.84
CA HIS A 270 -4.75 3.39 6.36
C HIS A 270 -5.55 4.08 7.47
N GLU A 271 -6.85 4.29 7.27
CA GLU A 271 -7.73 4.86 8.29
C GLU A 271 -7.89 3.94 9.52
N ALA A 272 -7.92 2.63 9.30
CA ALA A 272 -8.11 1.64 10.37
C ALA A 272 -6.87 1.42 11.27
N ILE A 273 -5.66 1.77 10.81
CA ILE A 273 -4.44 1.68 11.62
C ILE A 273 -4.58 2.52 12.90
N GLY A 274 -5.08 3.74 12.82
CA GLY A 274 -5.39 4.60 13.96
C GLY A 274 -4.27 4.70 14.99
N THR A 275 -4.67 4.82 16.25
CA THR A 275 -3.78 4.86 17.42
C THR A 275 -4.22 3.83 18.45
N VAL A 276 -3.32 3.44 19.36
CA VAL A 276 -3.69 2.56 20.48
C VAL A 276 -4.75 3.27 21.32
N SER A 277 -5.93 2.66 21.42
CA SER A 277 -7.08 3.22 22.13
C SER A 277 -7.85 2.11 22.88
N TYR A 278 -8.19 2.41 24.12
CA TYR A 278 -9.06 1.57 24.96
C TYR A 278 -10.31 2.39 25.29
N PRO A 279 -11.34 2.38 24.43
CA PRO A 279 -12.52 3.22 24.61
C PRO A 279 -13.30 2.78 25.86
N ILE A 280 -13.83 3.76 26.60
CA ILE A 280 -14.76 3.52 27.70
C ILE A 280 -16.12 3.12 27.10
N LEU A 281 -16.61 1.93 27.46
CA LEU A 281 -17.93 1.47 27.05
C LEU A 281 -19.02 2.36 27.67
N THR A 282 -20.05 2.67 26.89
CA THR A 282 -21.21 3.40 27.41
C THR A 282 -21.93 2.55 28.47
N PRO A 283 -22.57 3.15 29.49
CA PRO A 283 -23.31 2.41 30.53
C PRO A 283 -24.35 1.42 29.95
N LYS A 284 -24.98 1.76 28.82
CA LYS A 284 -25.95 0.86 28.17
C LYS A 284 -25.34 -0.47 27.68
N ALA A 285 -24.05 -0.48 27.31
CA ALA A 285 -23.36 -1.69 26.85
C ALA A 285 -22.80 -2.54 28.00
N GLN A 286 -22.69 -1.98 29.20
CA GLN A 286 -22.19 -2.63 30.39
C GLN A 286 -23.31 -3.41 31.12
N ARG A 287 -22.93 -4.13 32.17
CA ARG A 287 -23.86 -4.78 33.07
C ARG A 287 -23.83 -4.10 34.44
N SER A 288 -24.92 -4.21 35.18
CA SER A 288 -24.98 -3.89 36.59
C SER A 288 -25.81 -4.93 37.35
N LEU A 289 -25.77 -4.87 38.65
CA LEU A 289 -26.65 -5.65 39.50
C LEU A 289 -28.05 -4.98 39.46
N ILE A 290 -29.06 -5.76 39.12
CA ILE A 290 -30.43 -5.26 38.86
C ILE A 290 -31.41 -6.13 39.67
N ALA A 291 -32.35 -5.47 40.35
CA ALA A 291 -33.46 -6.16 41.01
C ALA A 291 -34.37 -6.84 39.97
N ILE A 292 -34.57 -8.16 40.09
CA ILE A 292 -35.45 -8.95 39.22
C ILE A 292 -36.82 -9.20 39.82
N LYS A 293 -37.01 -8.86 41.11
CA LYS A 293 -38.26 -8.80 41.83
C LYS A 293 -38.27 -7.55 42.70
N ASP A 294 -39.45 -7.20 43.24
CA ASP A 294 -39.54 -6.22 44.31
C ASP A 294 -38.87 -6.78 45.57
N ILE A 295 -38.07 -5.97 46.25
CA ILE A 295 -37.32 -6.29 47.46
C ILE A 295 -37.81 -5.36 48.56
N GLN A 296 -38.22 -5.89 49.72
CA GLN A 296 -38.69 -5.06 50.83
C GLN A 296 -37.51 -4.52 51.66
N GLU A 297 -37.74 -3.43 52.40
CA GLU A 297 -36.78 -2.97 53.37
C GLU A 297 -36.44 -4.06 54.39
N GLY A 298 -35.16 -4.28 54.66
CA GLY A 298 -34.66 -5.35 55.52
C GLY A 298 -34.58 -6.74 54.88
N GLU A 299 -35.08 -6.93 53.67
CA GLU A 299 -34.97 -8.17 52.89
C GLU A 299 -33.52 -8.38 52.38
N GLU A 300 -33.04 -9.63 52.41
CA GLU A 300 -31.71 -9.97 51.93
C GLU A 300 -31.65 -10.00 50.41
N PHE A 301 -30.56 -9.46 49.85
CA PHE A 301 -30.21 -9.60 48.42
C PHE A 301 -29.69 -11.01 48.16
N VAL A 302 -30.40 -11.80 47.35
CA VAL A 302 -30.06 -13.17 46.98
C VAL A 302 -29.95 -13.26 45.46
N GLU A 303 -28.69 -13.49 44.95
CA GLU A 303 -28.42 -13.61 43.54
C GLU A 303 -29.21 -14.76 42.92
N GLY A 304 -29.79 -14.54 41.75
CA GLY A 304 -30.65 -15.50 41.08
C GLY A 304 -32.08 -15.55 41.59
N PHE A 305 -32.37 -15.06 42.80
CA PHE A 305 -33.70 -15.00 43.36
C PHE A 305 -34.36 -13.62 43.22
N ASN A 306 -33.74 -12.56 43.76
CA ASN A 306 -34.30 -11.20 43.71
C ASN A 306 -33.44 -10.16 43.01
N PHE A 307 -32.15 -10.46 42.73
CA PHE A 307 -31.33 -9.64 41.85
C PHE A 307 -30.43 -10.50 40.94
N LYS A 308 -29.90 -9.90 39.87
CA LYS A 308 -28.96 -10.52 38.91
C LYS A 308 -28.06 -9.49 38.25
N SER A 309 -26.94 -9.98 37.71
CA SER A 309 -26.10 -9.23 36.75
C SER A 309 -26.76 -9.21 35.39
N LEU A 310 -27.29 -8.07 34.99
CA LEU A 310 -28.00 -7.85 33.72
C LEU A 310 -27.57 -6.53 33.05
N ARG A 311 -28.01 -6.29 31.83
CA ARG A 311 -27.95 -4.97 31.16
C ARG A 311 -29.25 -4.20 31.44
N PRO A 312 -29.16 -2.86 31.48
CA PRO A 312 -28.03 -1.98 31.24
C PRO A 312 -27.07 -1.81 32.41
N GLY A 313 -25.93 -1.16 32.16
CA GLY A 313 -25.04 -0.64 33.20
C GLY A 313 -25.57 0.66 33.80
N GLY A 314 -24.80 1.21 34.79
CA GLY A 314 -25.17 2.43 35.51
C GLY A 314 -25.58 2.20 36.97
N GLY A 315 -25.68 0.94 37.40
CA GLY A 315 -25.78 0.53 38.81
C GLY A 315 -24.45 -0.03 39.31
N ILE A 316 -24.50 -0.74 40.45
CA ILE A 316 -23.35 -1.46 41.02
C ILE A 316 -22.81 -2.44 39.99
N GLU A 317 -21.51 -2.38 39.70
CA GLU A 317 -20.86 -3.29 38.77
C GLU A 317 -20.90 -4.74 39.26
N PRO A 318 -21.03 -5.73 38.33
CA PRO A 318 -21.12 -7.16 38.72
C PRO A 318 -19.93 -7.68 39.54
N LYS A 319 -18.76 -7.07 39.42
CA LYS A 319 -17.56 -7.43 40.20
C LYS A 319 -17.75 -7.28 41.71
N TYR A 320 -18.76 -6.54 42.14
CA TYR A 320 -19.09 -6.32 43.54
C TYR A 320 -20.25 -7.22 44.03
N LEU A 321 -20.63 -8.25 43.26
CA LEU A 321 -21.72 -9.16 43.61
C LEU A 321 -21.59 -9.72 45.04
N ASP A 322 -20.39 -10.18 45.39
CA ASP A 322 -20.11 -10.77 46.71
C ASP A 322 -20.28 -9.77 47.85
N LEU A 323 -20.17 -8.48 47.61
CA LEU A 323 -20.41 -7.42 48.61
C LEU A 323 -21.90 -7.09 48.78
N VAL A 324 -22.73 -7.49 47.83
CA VAL A 324 -24.18 -7.27 47.83
C VAL A 324 -24.92 -8.52 48.32
N GLN A 325 -24.44 -9.69 47.96
CA GLN A 325 -25.00 -10.98 48.33
C GLN A 325 -25.18 -11.10 49.85
N ASN A 326 -26.37 -11.51 50.31
CA ASN A 326 -26.76 -11.71 51.72
C ASN A 326 -26.74 -10.42 52.58
N ARG A 327 -26.60 -9.23 51.95
CA ARG A 327 -26.81 -7.95 52.63
C ARG A 327 -28.29 -7.58 52.64
N LYS A 328 -28.72 -6.80 53.59
CA LYS A 328 -30.12 -6.36 53.73
C LYS A 328 -30.38 -5.07 52.94
N SER A 329 -31.54 -4.96 52.33
CA SER A 329 -31.95 -3.72 51.70
C SER A 329 -32.27 -2.65 52.76
N THR A 330 -31.77 -1.42 52.52
CA THR A 330 -32.03 -0.26 53.39
C THR A 330 -33.37 0.41 53.08
N SER A 331 -34.02 0.04 51.98
CA SER A 331 -35.29 0.61 51.54
C SER A 331 -36.01 -0.35 50.59
N LYS A 332 -37.27 -0.08 50.27
CA LYS A 332 -37.98 -0.81 49.21
C LYS A 332 -37.33 -0.58 47.86
N VAL A 333 -36.98 -1.67 47.16
CA VAL A 333 -36.39 -1.65 45.82
C VAL A 333 -37.35 -2.31 44.84
N SER A 334 -37.81 -1.61 43.82
CA SER A 334 -38.73 -2.15 42.79
C SER A 334 -37.99 -2.99 41.76
N ARG A 335 -38.68 -3.98 41.20
CA ARG A 335 -38.16 -4.75 40.04
C ARG A 335 -37.72 -3.82 38.92
N GLY A 336 -36.57 -4.11 38.32
CA GLY A 336 -35.94 -3.31 37.25
C GLY A 336 -35.02 -2.20 37.73
N THR A 337 -34.94 -1.97 39.04
CA THR A 337 -34.04 -0.96 39.62
C THR A 337 -32.59 -1.40 39.47
N LEU A 338 -31.75 -0.51 38.97
CA LEU A 338 -30.29 -0.64 38.98
C LEU A 338 -29.82 -0.44 40.43
N LEU A 339 -29.27 -1.48 41.07
CA LEU A 339 -28.81 -1.38 42.46
C LEU A 339 -27.74 -0.31 42.62
N GLN A 340 -27.85 0.46 43.71
CA GLN A 340 -26.89 1.50 44.09
C GLN A 340 -26.39 1.20 45.52
N TRP A 341 -25.20 1.65 45.86
CA TRP A 341 -24.60 1.39 47.16
C TRP A 341 -25.47 1.87 48.35
N GLY A 342 -26.20 2.96 48.16
CA GLY A 342 -27.11 3.49 49.19
C GLY A 342 -28.30 2.56 49.53
N MET A 343 -28.55 1.54 48.70
CA MET A 343 -29.62 0.54 48.91
C MET A 343 -29.14 -0.68 49.67
N ILE A 344 -27.83 -0.80 49.92
CA ILE A 344 -27.19 -1.98 50.50
C ILE A 344 -26.86 -1.67 51.97
N GLY A 345 -27.48 -2.40 52.88
CA GLY A 345 -27.24 -2.31 54.31
C GLY A 345 -25.99 -3.06 54.75
N ALA A 346 -25.73 -2.95 56.05
CA ALA A 346 -24.57 -3.59 56.67
C ALA A 346 -24.71 -5.12 56.69
#